data_af98f8ba2d02d4f6c17e2e71434cec4d
#
_entry.id   af98f8ba2d02d4f6c17e2e71434cec4d
#
_cell.length_a   1.000
_cell.length_b   1.000
_cell.length_c   1.000
_cell.angle_alpha   90.00
_cell.angle_beta   90.00
_cell.angle_gamma   90.00
#
_symmetry.space_group_name_H-M   'P 1'
#
loop_
_entity.id
_entity.type
_entity.pdbx_description
1 polymer ?
#
loop_
_entity_poly.entity_id
_entity_poly.type
_entity_poly.pdbx_seq_one_letter_code
_entity_poly.pdbx_strand_id
1 'polypeptide(L)'
;MKLLPLLLLLAAAIPVAHAQKASFETEAVKKTVTAFFDGMRHGDSTAVRRTLAPAAVFHAFSNQPNQPTKLGIESINGFLKSVGTPHPEIWDERVQFERVLIDANLASVWAPYEFYLGSKFSHCGYDSFQLVKLADGWKIAHVIDTRRKEKCR
;
A
#
# COMPACT_ATOMS: atom_id res chain seq x y z
N MET A 1 -26.37 51.77 36.00
CA MET A 1 -25.53 50.56 35.94
C MET A 1 -26.01 49.70 34.79
N LYS A 2 -25.21 49.69 33.66
CA LYS A 2 -25.53 48.91 32.48
C LYS A 2 -24.68 47.62 32.53
N LEU A 3 -25.31 46.48 32.70
CA LEU A 3 -24.67 45.15 32.65
C LEU A 3 -24.46 44.80 31.17
N LEU A 4 -23.20 44.69 30.74
CA LEU A 4 -22.78 44.21 29.44
C LEU A 4 -22.77 42.68 29.48
N PRO A 5 -23.46 41.93 28.60
CA PRO A 5 -23.35 40.49 28.58
C PRO A 5 -22.01 40.09 27.96
N LEU A 6 -21.24 39.32 28.70
CA LEU A 6 -20.02 38.64 28.25
C LEU A 6 -20.42 37.46 27.35
N LEU A 7 -20.33 37.67 26.02
CA LEU A 7 -20.53 36.58 25.04
C LEU A 7 -19.24 35.75 25.01
N LEU A 8 -19.33 34.55 25.60
CA LEU A 8 -18.25 33.54 25.52
C LEU A 8 -18.20 32.99 24.07
N LEU A 9 -17.14 33.34 23.35
CA LEU A 9 -16.77 32.66 22.08
C LEU A 9 -16.24 31.26 22.40
N LEU A 10 -17.12 30.26 22.37
CA LEU A 10 -16.75 28.85 22.27
C LEU A 10 -16.69 28.47 20.78
N ALA A 11 -15.56 28.69 20.14
CA ALA A 11 -15.39 28.36 18.73
C ALA A 11 -14.15 27.50 18.49
N ALA A 12 -14.38 26.32 17.92
CA ALA A 12 -13.58 25.62 16.92
C ALA A 12 -12.28 24.92 17.36
N ALA A 13 -12.37 23.95 18.29
CA ALA A 13 -11.30 22.93 18.47
C ALA A 13 -11.50 21.67 17.61
N ILE A 14 -12.66 21.50 16.98
CA ILE A 14 -13.07 20.26 16.31
C ILE A 14 -12.37 19.97 14.96
N PRO A 15 -12.09 20.95 14.07
CA PRO A 15 -11.49 20.66 12.75
C PRO A 15 -10.03 20.23 12.82
N VAL A 16 -9.25 20.71 13.77
CA VAL A 16 -7.82 20.38 13.89
C VAL A 16 -7.61 18.92 14.30
N ALA A 17 -8.40 18.40 15.23
CA ALA A 17 -8.27 17.02 15.70
C ALA A 17 -8.63 16.00 14.60
N HIS A 18 -9.61 16.27 13.75
CA HIS A 18 -9.97 15.40 12.61
C HIS A 18 -8.89 15.38 11.52
N ALA A 19 -8.33 16.54 11.17
CA ALA A 19 -7.25 16.63 10.19
C ALA A 19 -5.99 15.91 10.66
N GLN A 20 -5.64 16.03 11.93
CA GLN A 20 -4.47 15.36 12.52
C GLN A 20 -4.67 13.85 12.57
N LYS A 21 -5.86 13.35 12.91
CA LYS A 21 -6.18 11.91 12.89
C LYS A 21 -6.13 11.35 11.47
N ALA A 22 -6.69 12.05 10.49
CA ALA A 22 -6.66 11.63 9.08
C ALA A 22 -5.22 11.56 8.54
N SER A 23 -4.37 12.52 8.89
CA SER A 23 -2.93 12.51 8.55
C SER A 23 -2.21 11.31 9.18
N PHE A 24 -2.45 11.02 10.45
CA PHE A 24 -1.86 9.87 11.15
C PHE A 24 -2.25 8.53 10.51
N GLU A 25 -3.52 8.33 10.18
CA GLU A 25 -3.99 7.10 9.54
C GLU A 25 -3.40 6.93 8.14
N THR A 26 -3.28 8.02 7.38
CA THR A 26 -2.63 8.00 6.06
C THR A 26 -1.18 7.55 6.15
N GLU A 27 -0.41 8.07 7.10
CA GLU A 27 0.98 7.64 7.29
C GLU A 27 1.08 6.20 7.81
N ALA A 28 0.14 5.74 8.63
CA ALA A 28 0.09 4.34 9.07
C ALA A 28 -0.19 3.36 7.90
N VAL A 29 -1.08 3.73 6.97
CA VAL A 29 -1.32 2.97 5.74
C VAL A 29 -0.07 2.91 4.87
N LYS A 30 0.57 4.06 4.60
CA LYS A 30 1.81 4.14 3.82
C LYS A 30 2.92 3.29 4.44
N LYS A 31 3.07 3.37 5.77
CA LYS A 31 4.06 2.56 6.51
C LYS A 31 3.85 1.07 6.31
N THR A 32 2.60 0.59 6.27
CA THR A 32 2.30 -0.83 6.02
C THR A 32 2.74 -1.25 4.61
N VAL A 33 2.43 -0.44 3.59
CA VAL A 33 2.84 -0.71 2.21
C VAL A 33 4.36 -0.63 2.06
N THR A 34 5.01 0.38 2.66
CA THR A 34 6.48 0.49 2.65
C THR A 34 7.13 -0.73 3.31
N ALA A 35 6.61 -1.18 4.46
CA ALA A 35 7.15 -2.36 5.15
C ALA A 35 7.00 -3.66 4.33
N PHE A 36 5.96 -3.77 3.51
CA PHE A 36 5.79 -4.87 2.56
C PHE A 36 6.95 -4.91 1.54
N PHE A 37 7.25 -3.79 0.90
CA PHE A 37 8.34 -3.71 -0.08
C PHE A 37 9.73 -3.79 0.55
N ASP A 38 9.91 -3.23 1.75
CA ASP A 38 11.15 -3.39 2.51
C ASP A 38 11.43 -4.86 2.84
N GLY A 39 10.38 -5.60 3.24
CA GLY A 39 10.48 -7.05 3.45
C GLY A 39 10.88 -7.80 2.18
N MET A 40 10.30 -7.45 1.03
CA MET A 40 10.70 -8.01 -0.28
C MET A 40 12.17 -7.73 -0.58
N ARG A 41 12.60 -6.49 -0.43
CA ARG A 41 13.98 -6.04 -0.71
C ARG A 41 15.01 -6.79 0.12
N HIS A 42 14.68 -7.10 1.38
CA HIS A 42 15.58 -7.80 2.30
C HIS A 42 15.44 -9.33 2.27
N GLY A 43 14.53 -9.88 1.43
CA GLY A 43 14.23 -11.32 1.43
C GLY A 43 13.59 -11.82 2.72
N ASP A 44 12.99 -10.91 3.52
CA ASP A 44 12.33 -11.23 4.79
C ASP A 44 10.83 -11.54 4.58
N SER A 45 10.55 -12.78 4.21
CA SER A 45 9.18 -13.26 4.02
C SER A 45 8.32 -13.16 5.29
N THR A 46 8.94 -13.20 6.47
CA THR A 46 8.24 -13.03 7.76
C THR A 46 7.81 -11.58 7.95
N ALA A 47 8.66 -10.61 7.62
CA ALA A 47 8.29 -9.20 7.63
C ALA A 47 7.16 -8.93 6.64
N VAL A 48 7.25 -9.44 5.41
CA VAL A 48 6.17 -9.35 4.42
C VAL A 48 4.87 -9.95 4.97
N ARG A 49 4.92 -11.15 5.54
CA ARG A 49 3.73 -11.83 6.08
C ARG A 49 3.02 -10.99 7.16
N ARG A 50 3.76 -10.28 8.00
CA ARG A 50 3.19 -9.41 9.05
C ARG A 50 2.40 -8.23 8.51
N THR A 51 2.64 -7.82 7.26
CA THR A 51 1.88 -6.74 6.62
C THR A 51 0.56 -7.20 6.01
N LEU A 52 0.36 -8.50 5.85
CA LEU A 52 -0.80 -9.10 5.19
C LEU A 52 -1.92 -9.44 6.18
N ALA A 53 -3.16 -9.24 5.75
CA ALA A 53 -4.32 -9.81 6.43
C ALA A 53 -4.32 -11.36 6.32
N PRO A 54 -4.95 -12.08 7.27
CA PRO A 54 -5.02 -13.54 7.20
C PRO A 54 -5.61 -14.09 5.90
N ALA A 55 -6.62 -13.39 5.34
CA ALA A 55 -7.32 -13.74 4.10
C ALA A 55 -6.90 -12.85 2.93
N ALA A 56 -5.64 -12.37 2.90
CA ALA A 56 -5.15 -11.56 1.79
C ALA A 56 -5.23 -12.31 0.46
N VAL A 57 -5.52 -11.58 -0.62
CA VAL A 57 -5.58 -12.10 -1.98
C VAL A 57 -4.69 -11.25 -2.88
N PHE A 58 -3.84 -11.90 -3.67
CA PHE A 58 -3.07 -11.26 -4.73
C PHE A 58 -3.64 -11.67 -6.08
N HIS A 59 -3.98 -10.69 -6.89
CA HIS A 59 -4.33 -10.92 -8.28
C HIS A 59 -3.21 -10.46 -9.20
N ALA A 60 -2.94 -11.24 -10.21
CA ALA A 60 -2.10 -10.85 -11.31
C ALA A 60 -2.89 -10.99 -12.61
N PHE A 61 -2.62 -10.14 -13.57
CA PHE A 61 -3.17 -10.32 -14.90
C PHE A 61 -2.07 -10.30 -15.97
N SER A 62 -2.24 -11.13 -16.97
CA SER A 62 -1.32 -11.19 -18.10
C SER A 62 -1.88 -10.39 -19.26
N ASN A 63 -1.06 -9.46 -19.77
CA ASN A 63 -1.30 -8.72 -20.98
C ASN A 63 -0.31 -9.20 -22.05
N GLN A 64 -0.61 -10.31 -22.73
CA GLN A 64 0.21 -10.74 -23.85
C GLN A 64 -0.30 -10.10 -25.15
N PRO A 65 0.58 -9.62 -26.04
CA PRO A 65 0.16 -9.10 -27.33
C PRO A 65 -0.77 -10.09 -28.05
N ASN A 66 -1.88 -9.59 -28.57
CA ASN A 66 -2.86 -10.37 -29.33
C ASN A 66 -3.58 -11.50 -28.56
N GLN A 67 -3.55 -11.47 -27.22
CA GLN A 67 -4.35 -12.37 -26.39
C GLN A 67 -5.28 -11.60 -25.46
N PRO A 68 -6.46 -12.15 -25.14
CA PRO A 68 -7.32 -11.58 -24.11
C PRO A 68 -6.58 -11.50 -22.76
N THR A 69 -6.79 -10.41 -22.02
CA THR A 69 -6.31 -10.29 -20.64
C THR A 69 -6.88 -11.42 -19.80
N LYS A 70 -6.03 -12.13 -19.06
CA LYS A 70 -6.42 -13.18 -18.12
C LYS A 70 -6.12 -12.73 -16.70
N LEU A 71 -7.12 -12.79 -15.84
CA LEU A 71 -6.97 -12.57 -14.40
C LEU A 71 -6.69 -13.90 -13.71
N GLY A 72 -5.65 -13.94 -12.87
CA GLY A 72 -5.30 -15.08 -12.04
C GLY A 72 -5.18 -14.68 -10.56
N ILE A 73 -5.22 -15.67 -9.68
CA ILE A 73 -4.90 -15.50 -8.25
C ILE A 73 -3.50 -16.03 -8.03
N GLU A 74 -2.63 -15.22 -7.44
CA GLU A 74 -1.30 -15.65 -7.03
C GLU A 74 -1.35 -16.29 -5.63
N SER A 75 -0.62 -17.37 -5.45
CA SER A 75 -0.48 -18.02 -4.15
C SER A 75 0.34 -17.15 -3.21
N ILE A 76 -0.26 -16.69 -2.12
CA ILE A 76 0.44 -15.94 -1.06
C ILE A 76 1.63 -16.77 -0.51
N ASN A 77 1.43 -18.07 -0.27
CA ASN A 77 2.51 -18.92 0.22
C ASN A 77 3.61 -19.10 -0.83
N GLY A 78 3.25 -19.18 -2.11
CA GLY A 78 4.22 -19.21 -3.22
C GLY A 78 5.02 -17.91 -3.29
N PHE A 79 4.37 -16.78 -3.21
CA PHE A 79 5.00 -15.46 -3.16
C PHE A 79 5.96 -15.32 -1.96
N LEU A 80 5.51 -15.65 -0.75
CA LEU A 80 6.35 -15.59 0.46
C LEU A 80 7.55 -16.55 0.37
N LYS A 81 7.36 -17.76 -0.20
CA LYS A 81 8.46 -18.66 -0.47
C LYS A 81 9.47 -18.05 -1.43
N SER A 82 8.98 -17.44 -2.51
CA SER A 82 9.84 -16.74 -3.46
C SER A 82 10.63 -15.61 -2.78
N VAL A 83 9.98 -14.75 -2.02
CA VAL A 83 10.66 -13.67 -1.28
C VAL A 83 11.73 -14.22 -0.34
N GLY A 84 11.44 -15.28 0.42
CA GLY A 84 12.39 -15.86 1.40
C GLY A 84 13.46 -16.77 0.80
N THR A 85 13.41 -17.05 -0.50
CA THR A 85 14.45 -17.82 -1.18
C THR A 85 15.60 -16.88 -1.56
N PRO A 86 16.87 -17.23 -1.30
CA PRO A 86 17.99 -16.39 -1.71
C PRO A 86 17.98 -16.08 -3.21
N HIS A 87 18.11 -14.81 -3.56
CA HIS A 87 18.19 -14.35 -4.95
C HIS A 87 19.59 -13.84 -5.26
N PRO A 88 20.09 -14.02 -6.50
CA PRO A 88 21.34 -13.44 -6.92
C PRO A 88 21.30 -11.91 -6.95
N GLU A 89 20.10 -11.33 -7.14
CA GLU A 89 19.87 -9.90 -7.23
C GLU A 89 18.76 -9.47 -6.27
N ILE A 90 18.88 -8.27 -5.72
CA ILE A 90 17.86 -7.67 -4.84
C ILE A 90 16.60 -7.35 -5.65
N TRP A 91 15.46 -7.71 -5.12
CA TRP A 91 14.14 -7.29 -5.63
C TRP A 91 13.79 -5.92 -5.06
N ASP A 92 13.95 -4.88 -5.85
CA ASP A 92 13.77 -3.50 -5.43
C ASP A 92 12.57 -2.86 -6.15
N GLU A 93 11.43 -2.83 -5.47
CA GLU A 93 10.23 -2.15 -5.95
C GLU A 93 10.11 -0.79 -5.28
N ARG A 94 10.18 0.26 -6.11
CA ARG A 94 10.17 1.66 -5.69
C ARG A 94 8.82 2.27 -5.98
N VAL A 95 8.03 2.48 -4.93
CA VAL A 95 6.67 3.02 -5.05
C VAL A 95 6.61 4.49 -4.73
N GLN A 96 5.66 5.18 -5.37
CA GLN A 96 5.26 6.55 -5.03
C GLN A 96 3.78 6.55 -4.66
N PHE A 97 3.43 7.13 -3.52
CA PHE A 97 2.03 7.19 -3.08
C PHE A 97 1.31 8.33 -3.82
N GLU A 98 0.59 8.01 -4.89
CA GLU A 98 -0.19 8.99 -5.64
C GLU A 98 -1.51 9.31 -4.97
N ARG A 99 -2.21 8.26 -4.48
CA ARG A 99 -3.48 8.40 -3.76
C ARG A 99 -3.56 7.42 -2.61
N VAL A 100 -3.99 7.91 -1.46
CA VAL A 100 -4.38 7.12 -0.30
C VAL A 100 -5.75 7.62 0.14
N LEU A 101 -6.74 6.77 0.05
CA LEU A 101 -8.13 7.05 0.43
C LEU A 101 -8.46 6.18 1.63
N ILE A 102 -9.09 6.77 2.65
CA ILE A 102 -9.44 6.07 3.88
C ILE A 102 -10.89 6.36 4.23
N ASP A 103 -11.64 5.30 4.51
CA ASP A 103 -12.96 5.37 5.12
C ASP A 103 -13.02 4.36 6.27
N ALA A 104 -13.13 4.84 7.49
CA ALA A 104 -13.15 4.05 8.73
C ALA A 104 -11.97 3.05 8.80
N ASN A 105 -12.25 1.76 8.65
CA ASN A 105 -11.28 0.67 8.71
C ASN A 105 -10.88 0.13 7.32
N LEU A 106 -11.22 0.83 6.25
CA LEU A 106 -10.85 0.49 4.88
C LEU A 106 -9.93 1.57 4.32
N ALA A 107 -8.86 1.16 3.64
CA ALA A 107 -8.02 2.05 2.86
C ALA A 107 -7.77 1.50 1.46
N SER A 108 -7.70 2.43 0.49
CA SER A 108 -7.29 2.16 -0.88
C SER A 108 -6.03 2.95 -1.19
N VAL A 109 -5.02 2.29 -1.77
CA VAL A 109 -3.78 2.92 -2.21
C VAL A 109 -3.61 2.71 -3.71
N TRP A 110 -3.30 3.79 -4.42
CA TRP A 110 -2.94 3.79 -5.83
C TRP A 110 -1.53 4.34 -5.95
N ALA A 111 -0.59 3.48 -6.34
CA ALA A 111 0.83 3.78 -6.31
C ALA A 111 1.53 3.37 -7.60
N PRO A 112 2.06 4.32 -8.41
CA PRO A 112 2.99 3.98 -9.47
C PRO A 112 4.26 3.38 -8.87
N TYR A 113 4.83 2.39 -9.58
CA TYR A 113 6.05 1.74 -9.16
C TYR A 113 7.05 1.53 -10.30
N GLU A 114 8.30 1.37 -9.95
CA GLU A 114 9.36 0.84 -10.79
C GLU A 114 10.04 -0.33 -10.09
N PHE A 115 10.16 -1.45 -10.78
CA PHE A 115 10.80 -2.66 -10.26
C PHE A 115 12.17 -2.88 -10.86
N TYR A 116 13.14 -3.13 -9.99
CA TYR A 116 14.53 -3.37 -10.35
C TYR A 116 14.98 -4.75 -9.85
N LEU A 117 15.86 -5.39 -10.62
CA LEU A 117 16.65 -6.54 -10.21
C LEU A 117 18.09 -6.04 -9.99
N GLY A 118 18.48 -5.87 -8.72
CA GLY A 118 19.67 -5.13 -8.36
C GLY A 118 19.63 -3.69 -8.87
N SER A 119 20.55 -3.32 -9.74
CA SER A 119 20.56 -2.00 -10.39
C SER A 119 19.85 -1.95 -11.74
N LYS A 120 19.38 -3.12 -12.26
CA LYS A 120 18.82 -3.22 -13.59
C LYS A 120 17.30 -3.03 -13.55
N PHE A 121 16.80 -2.01 -14.27
CA PHE A 121 15.36 -1.83 -14.47
C PHE A 121 14.74 -3.06 -15.15
N SER A 122 13.62 -3.54 -14.61
CA SER A 122 12.87 -4.69 -15.10
C SER A 122 11.55 -4.28 -15.75
N HIS A 123 10.70 -3.61 -15.00
CA HIS A 123 9.38 -3.15 -15.43
C HIS A 123 8.84 -2.06 -14.49
N CYS A 124 7.73 -1.47 -14.88
CA CYS A 124 6.99 -0.50 -14.08
C CYS A 124 5.50 -0.77 -14.16
N GLY A 125 4.74 -0.13 -13.33
CA GLY A 125 3.31 -0.24 -13.34
C GLY A 125 2.61 0.66 -12.34
N TYR A 126 1.44 0.24 -11.96
CA TYR A 126 0.66 0.75 -10.84
C TYR A 126 0.22 -0.40 -9.98
N ASP A 127 0.43 -0.24 -8.69
CA ASP A 127 -0.16 -1.08 -7.66
C ASP A 127 -1.48 -0.50 -7.19
N SER A 128 -2.44 -1.37 -7.02
CA SER A 128 -3.68 -1.11 -6.32
C SER A 128 -3.76 -1.99 -5.08
N PHE A 129 -3.67 -1.35 -3.90
CA PHE A 129 -3.81 -2.02 -2.62
C PHE A 129 -5.17 -1.73 -2.01
N GLN A 130 -5.78 -2.74 -1.37
CA GLN A 130 -6.83 -2.56 -0.40
C GLN A 130 -6.32 -3.00 0.96
N LEU A 131 -6.46 -2.15 1.96
CA LEU A 131 -6.05 -2.45 3.32
C LEU A 131 -7.25 -2.40 4.27
N VAL A 132 -7.17 -3.21 5.32
CA VAL A 132 -8.15 -3.23 6.42
C VAL A 132 -7.43 -2.95 7.73
N LYS A 133 -8.06 -2.19 8.61
CA LYS A 133 -7.54 -1.92 9.95
C LYS A 133 -8.03 -2.98 10.91
N LEU A 134 -7.13 -3.86 11.31
CA LEU A 134 -7.36 -4.90 12.31
C LEU A 134 -6.91 -4.42 13.71
N ALA A 135 -7.04 -5.27 14.73
CA ALA A 135 -6.66 -4.95 16.09
C ALA A 135 -5.16 -4.59 16.24
N ASP A 136 -4.30 -5.19 15.41
CA ASP A 136 -2.86 -4.99 15.38
C ASP A 136 -2.39 -4.02 14.27
N GLY A 137 -3.30 -3.22 13.71
CA GLY A 137 -3.01 -2.16 12.75
C GLY A 137 -3.51 -2.44 11.33
N TRP A 138 -3.02 -1.63 10.39
CA TRP A 138 -3.38 -1.77 8.97
C TRP A 138 -2.73 -3.00 8.37
N LYS A 139 -3.51 -3.76 7.59
CA LYS A 139 -3.07 -4.97 6.88
C LYS A 139 -3.53 -4.95 5.44
N ILE A 140 -2.67 -5.39 4.55
CA ILE A 140 -2.98 -5.55 3.13
C ILE A 140 -3.94 -6.72 2.96
N ALA A 141 -5.13 -6.47 2.44
CA ALA A 141 -6.16 -7.47 2.18
C ALA A 141 -6.19 -7.88 0.70
N HIS A 142 -5.83 -6.97 -0.20
CA HIS A 142 -5.80 -7.24 -1.64
C HIS A 142 -4.71 -6.43 -2.33
N VAL A 143 -4.06 -7.07 -3.29
CA VAL A 143 -3.12 -6.43 -4.22
C VAL A 143 -3.45 -6.87 -5.64
N ILE A 144 -3.43 -5.92 -6.55
CA ILE A 144 -3.43 -6.16 -8.00
C ILE A 144 -2.56 -5.10 -8.67
N ASP A 145 -1.73 -5.50 -9.61
CA ASP A 145 -0.80 -4.60 -10.28
C ASP A 145 -0.89 -4.67 -11.81
N THR A 146 -0.45 -3.60 -12.47
CA THR A 146 -0.17 -3.60 -13.91
C THR A 146 1.33 -3.73 -14.14
N ARG A 147 1.74 -4.39 -15.24
CA ARG A 147 3.16 -4.55 -15.61
C ARG A 147 3.39 -4.13 -17.05
N ARG A 148 4.37 -3.25 -17.28
CA ARG A 148 4.80 -2.80 -18.59
C ARG A 148 6.29 -2.42 -18.59
N LYS A 149 6.90 -2.36 -19.76
CA LYS A 149 8.32 -1.95 -19.92
C LYS A 149 8.46 -0.57 -20.55
N GLU A 150 7.37 -0.02 -21.05
CA GLU A 150 7.33 1.26 -21.74
C GLU A 150 6.33 2.20 -21.08
N LYS A 151 6.46 3.49 -21.35
CA LYS A 151 5.59 4.54 -20.79
C LYS A 151 5.55 4.50 -19.25
N CYS A 152 6.67 4.20 -18.65
CA CYS A 152 6.92 4.44 -17.24
C CYS A 152 6.96 5.94 -16.99
N ARG A 153 6.67 6.38 -15.78
CA ARG A 153 6.78 7.80 -15.42
C ARG A 153 8.21 8.27 -15.46
#